data_8e83d568f61acd05e2b5d5ce1b5576bf
#
_entry.id   8e83d568f61acd05e2b5d5ce1b5576bf
#
_cell.length_a   1.000
_cell.length_b   1.000
_cell.length_c   1.000
_cell.angle_alpha   90.00
_cell.angle_beta   90.00
_cell.angle_gamma   90.00
#
_symmetry.space_group_name_H-M   'P 1'
#
loop_
_entity.id
_entity.type
_entity.pdbx_description
1 polymer ?
#
loop_
_entity_poly.entity_id
_entity_poly.type
_entity_poly.pdbx_seq_one_letter_code
_entity_poly.pdbx_strand_id
1 'polypeptide(L)'
;MITYRWTISDTGIGMSEEFLQHIFEPFSQEQADARSVYHGTGLGMSIVKKLVDKMGGMISVTSEIGKGSTFVIELPFEIASAPEKAKKEETDKKNNIHGLNLMLVEDNELNAEIAEMLLEDEGAIITMANDGQQAVELFNNNPVGTFDAILMDIMMPVMDGLAATKAIRSLNRPDAGTVPIIAMTANAFEEDVQKCLDVGMNAHLAKPLDIEKVKKLFVNR
;
A
#
# COMPACT_ATOMS: atom_id res chain seq x y z
N MET A 1 4.18 -15.08 -24.71
CA MET A 1 3.81 -13.66 -24.51
C MET A 1 2.31 -13.56 -24.54
N ILE A 2 1.69 -12.86 -23.60
CA ILE A 2 0.25 -12.60 -23.53
C ILE A 2 0.05 -11.08 -23.46
N THR A 3 -0.97 -10.55 -24.13
CA THR A 3 -1.30 -9.13 -24.04
C THR A 3 -2.52 -8.96 -23.17
N TYR A 4 -2.39 -8.17 -22.12
CA TYR A 4 -3.52 -7.73 -21.32
C TYR A 4 -4.03 -6.40 -21.86
N ARG A 5 -5.37 -6.28 -21.89
CA ARG A 5 -6.08 -5.07 -22.26
C ARG A 5 -6.92 -4.60 -21.10
N TRP A 6 -6.71 -3.35 -20.68
CA TRP A 6 -7.55 -2.65 -19.71
C TRP A 6 -8.34 -1.57 -20.43
N THR A 7 -9.62 -1.51 -20.13
CA THR A 7 -10.51 -0.45 -20.61
C THR A 7 -11.07 0.29 -19.40
N ILE A 8 -10.83 1.59 -19.34
CA ILE A 8 -11.24 2.49 -18.25
C ILE A 8 -12.15 3.54 -18.86
N SER A 9 -13.41 3.60 -18.43
CA SER A 9 -14.41 4.53 -18.95
C SER A 9 -14.99 5.37 -17.83
N ASP A 10 -15.20 6.65 -18.11
CA ASP A 10 -15.90 7.60 -17.24
C ASP A 10 -17.07 8.24 -18.00
N THR A 11 -18.00 8.82 -17.26
CA THR A 11 -19.14 9.62 -17.76
C THR A 11 -18.94 11.10 -17.44
N GLY A 12 -17.72 11.56 -17.43
CA GLY A 12 -17.34 12.95 -17.13
C GLY A 12 -17.66 13.93 -18.26
N ILE A 13 -17.04 15.08 -18.19
CA ILE A 13 -17.26 16.17 -19.18
C ILE A 13 -16.78 15.82 -20.59
N GLY A 14 -15.96 14.79 -20.74
CA GLY A 14 -15.32 14.43 -22.00
C GLY A 14 -14.24 15.45 -22.42
N MET A 15 -13.71 15.28 -23.62
CA MET A 15 -12.62 16.10 -24.20
C MET A 15 -12.92 16.44 -25.64
N SER A 16 -12.42 17.59 -26.10
CA SER A 16 -12.53 18.02 -27.48
C SER A 16 -11.62 17.18 -28.39
N GLU A 17 -11.98 17.08 -29.66
CA GLU A 17 -11.18 16.40 -30.68
C GLU A 17 -9.80 17.03 -30.87
N GLU A 18 -9.70 18.36 -30.71
CA GLU A 18 -8.46 19.09 -30.74
C GLU A 18 -7.55 18.74 -29.58
N PHE A 19 -8.08 18.66 -28.34
CA PHE A 19 -7.31 18.30 -27.15
C PHE A 19 -6.85 16.86 -27.17
N LEU A 20 -7.65 15.95 -27.74
CA LEU A 20 -7.28 14.53 -27.85
C LEU A 20 -5.96 14.30 -28.61
N GLN A 21 -5.58 15.18 -29.50
CA GLN A 21 -4.30 15.11 -30.24
C GLN A 21 -3.10 15.41 -29.33
N HIS A 22 -3.32 16.13 -28.23
CA HIS A 22 -2.28 16.65 -27.35
C HIS A 22 -2.31 16.06 -25.93
N ILE A 23 -3.31 15.21 -25.61
CA ILE A 23 -3.52 14.72 -24.24
C ILE A 23 -2.28 14.04 -23.62
N PHE A 24 -1.42 13.45 -24.45
CA PHE A 24 -0.20 12.78 -23.98
C PHE A 24 1.04 13.67 -24.00
N GLU A 25 0.90 14.94 -24.40
CA GLU A 25 2.00 15.91 -24.34
C GLU A 25 2.19 16.45 -22.92
N PRO A 26 3.42 16.70 -22.48
CA PRO A 26 3.66 17.31 -21.16
C PRO A 26 3.01 18.70 -21.06
N PHE A 27 2.44 18.98 -19.89
CA PHE A 27 1.78 20.25 -19.56
C PHE A 27 0.50 20.55 -20.35
N SER A 28 -0.04 19.60 -21.10
CA SER A 28 -1.29 19.76 -21.85
C SER A 28 -2.48 19.80 -20.89
N GLN A 29 -3.34 20.81 -21.08
CA GLN A 29 -4.60 21.01 -20.37
C GLN A 29 -5.64 21.57 -21.36
N GLU A 30 -6.87 21.04 -21.32
CA GLU A 30 -7.92 21.48 -22.24
C GLU A 30 -8.44 22.88 -21.94
N GLN A 31 -8.44 23.30 -20.68
CA GLN A 31 -8.82 24.64 -20.25
C GLN A 31 -7.77 25.17 -19.27
N ALA A 32 -7.00 26.14 -19.73
CA ALA A 32 -6.03 26.88 -18.92
C ALA A 32 -6.65 28.10 -18.20
N ASP A 33 -7.98 28.18 -18.08
CA ASP A 33 -8.65 29.31 -17.46
C ASP A 33 -8.43 29.33 -15.95
N ALA A 34 -8.03 30.48 -15.42
CA ALA A 34 -7.79 30.74 -14.01
C ALA A 34 -9.01 30.49 -13.08
N ARG A 35 -10.15 30.09 -13.62
CA ARG A 35 -11.39 29.75 -12.93
C ARG A 35 -11.69 28.26 -12.86
N SER A 36 -10.84 27.42 -13.44
CA SER A 36 -11.00 25.96 -13.36
C SER A 36 -10.78 25.50 -11.93
N VAL A 37 -11.77 24.84 -11.35
CA VAL A 37 -11.71 24.25 -10.00
C VAL A 37 -10.72 23.08 -9.93
N TYR A 38 -10.29 22.55 -11.08
CA TYR A 38 -9.42 21.38 -11.19
C TYR A 38 -8.04 21.79 -11.70
N HIS A 39 -7.14 22.13 -10.77
CA HIS A 39 -5.74 22.43 -11.11
C HIS A 39 -4.93 21.12 -11.17
N GLY A 40 -4.66 20.65 -12.38
CA GLY A 40 -3.66 19.59 -12.62
C GLY A 40 -2.37 20.18 -13.18
N THR A 41 -1.24 19.50 -13.06
CA THR A 41 0.04 19.92 -13.66
C THR A 41 0.14 19.64 -15.16
N GLY A 42 -0.82 18.91 -15.74
CA GLY A 42 -0.78 18.43 -17.13
C GLY A 42 0.32 17.38 -17.39
N LEU A 43 0.92 16.81 -16.34
CA LEU A 43 1.99 15.81 -16.47
C LEU A 43 1.50 14.37 -16.40
N GLY A 44 0.32 14.12 -15.80
CA GLY A 44 -0.14 12.77 -15.50
C GLY A 44 -0.21 11.87 -16.74
N MET A 45 -0.89 12.30 -17.80
CA MET A 45 -1.08 11.49 -19.01
C MET A 45 0.21 11.30 -19.81
N SER A 46 1.11 12.28 -19.81
CA SER A 46 2.43 12.15 -20.45
C SER A 46 3.32 11.14 -19.71
N ILE A 47 3.22 11.05 -18.40
CA ILE A 47 3.91 10.05 -17.57
C ILE A 47 3.35 8.65 -17.87
N VAL A 48 2.01 8.51 -17.86
CA VAL A 48 1.35 7.23 -18.20
C VAL A 48 1.78 6.75 -19.59
N LYS A 49 1.75 7.63 -20.61
CA LYS A 49 2.20 7.30 -21.98
C LYS A 49 3.63 6.79 -22.00
N LYS A 50 4.55 7.49 -21.34
CA LYS A 50 5.97 7.06 -21.26
C LYS A 50 6.15 5.72 -20.57
N LEU A 51 5.38 5.44 -19.51
CA LEU A 51 5.44 4.15 -18.80
C LEU A 51 4.94 3.02 -19.69
N VAL A 52 3.78 3.20 -20.33
CA VAL A 52 3.21 2.22 -21.26
C VAL A 52 4.17 1.92 -22.42
N ASP A 53 4.75 2.97 -23.03
CA ASP A 53 5.73 2.82 -24.10
C ASP A 53 6.99 2.07 -23.64
N LYS A 54 7.48 2.40 -22.43
CA LYS A 54 8.65 1.72 -21.84
C LYS A 54 8.39 0.25 -21.55
N MET A 55 7.14 -0.12 -21.28
CA MET A 55 6.69 -1.51 -21.10
C MET A 55 6.38 -2.20 -22.44
N GLY A 56 6.61 -1.54 -23.58
CA GLY A 56 6.35 -2.09 -24.91
C GLY A 56 4.84 -2.19 -25.25
N GLY A 57 4.01 -1.43 -24.56
CA GLY A 57 2.57 -1.43 -24.71
C GLY A 57 2.04 -0.32 -25.59
N MET A 58 0.72 -0.18 -25.60
CA MET A 58 -0.02 0.87 -26.31
C MET A 58 -1.10 1.45 -25.41
N ILE A 59 -1.31 2.77 -25.52
CA ILE A 59 -2.44 3.47 -24.90
C ILE A 59 -3.18 4.26 -25.98
N SER A 60 -4.50 4.17 -25.97
CA SER A 60 -5.38 4.96 -26.82
C SER A 60 -6.52 5.55 -25.99
N VAL A 61 -7.12 6.60 -26.51
CA VAL A 61 -8.24 7.30 -25.87
C VAL A 61 -9.29 7.65 -26.91
N THR A 62 -10.55 7.54 -26.51
CA THR A 62 -11.71 8.06 -27.22
C THR A 62 -12.54 8.88 -26.25
N SER A 63 -12.99 10.07 -26.68
CA SER A 63 -13.77 10.94 -25.81
C SER A 63 -14.71 11.79 -26.64
N GLU A 64 -15.82 12.22 -26.04
CA GLU A 64 -16.77 13.14 -26.63
C GLU A 64 -17.30 14.07 -25.53
N ILE A 65 -17.30 15.38 -25.81
CA ILE A 65 -17.78 16.38 -24.86
C ILE A 65 -19.19 16.05 -24.39
N GLY A 66 -19.40 16.00 -23.07
CA GLY A 66 -20.67 15.67 -22.41
C GLY A 66 -21.00 14.19 -22.34
N LYS A 67 -20.14 13.30 -22.85
CA LYS A 67 -20.35 11.83 -22.78
C LYS A 67 -19.29 11.09 -21.96
N GLY A 68 -18.16 11.75 -21.69
CA GLY A 68 -17.06 11.14 -20.94
C GLY A 68 -15.94 10.62 -21.84
N SER A 69 -15.04 9.84 -21.26
CA SER A 69 -13.83 9.34 -21.92
C SER A 69 -13.66 7.85 -21.73
N THR A 70 -12.99 7.19 -22.67
CA THR A 70 -12.61 5.78 -22.58
C THR A 70 -11.14 5.65 -22.95
N PHE A 71 -10.35 5.16 -22.02
CA PHE A 71 -8.94 4.82 -22.18
C PHE A 71 -8.79 3.33 -22.38
N VAL A 72 -7.97 2.91 -23.33
CA VAL A 72 -7.60 1.52 -23.55
C VAL A 72 -6.09 1.40 -23.46
N ILE A 73 -5.61 0.55 -22.56
CA ILE A 73 -4.20 0.26 -22.35
C ILE A 73 -3.96 -1.22 -22.68
N GLU A 74 -2.97 -1.48 -23.53
CA GLU A 74 -2.53 -2.83 -23.88
C GLU A 74 -1.06 -3.01 -23.50
N LEU A 75 -0.77 -4.01 -22.66
CA LEU A 75 0.59 -4.33 -22.25
C LEU A 75 0.93 -5.79 -22.57
N PRO A 76 2.06 -6.05 -23.26
CA PRO A 76 2.57 -7.39 -23.45
C PRO A 76 3.30 -7.87 -22.21
N PHE A 77 3.03 -9.12 -21.78
CA PHE A 77 3.75 -9.78 -20.71
C PHE A 77 4.32 -11.10 -21.20
N GLU A 78 5.52 -11.43 -20.76
CA GLU A 78 6.05 -12.76 -20.95
C GLU A 78 5.25 -13.76 -20.09
N ILE A 79 4.86 -14.89 -20.67
CA ILE A 79 4.30 -15.97 -19.88
C ILE A 79 5.46 -16.55 -19.09
N ALA A 80 5.50 -16.29 -17.79
CA ALA A 80 6.40 -17.02 -16.93
C ALA A 80 6.08 -18.51 -17.06
N SER A 81 7.06 -19.35 -17.44
CA SER A 81 6.94 -20.79 -17.19
C SER A 81 6.59 -20.93 -15.72
N ALA A 82 5.50 -21.65 -15.43
CA ALA A 82 5.15 -21.92 -14.03
C ALA A 82 6.45 -22.34 -13.34
N PRO A 83 6.83 -21.69 -12.22
CA PRO A 83 7.97 -22.18 -11.47
C PRO A 83 7.67 -23.67 -11.29
N GLU A 84 8.58 -24.55 -11.75
CA GLU A 84 8.52 -25.95 -11.33
C GLU A 84 8.22 -25.85 -9.84
N LYS A 85 7.08 -26.44 -9.41
CA LYS A 85 6.74 -26.49 -7.99
C LYS A 85 7.98 -27.03 -7.33
N ALA A 86 8.87 -26.13 -6.94
CA ALA A 86 9.95 -26.48 -6.04
C ALA A 86 9.21 -27.25 -4.98
N LYS A 87 9.54 -28.53 -4.85
CA LYS A 87 9.03 -29.34 -3.75
C LYS A 87 9.08 -28.41 -2.56
N LYS A 88 7.91 -27.99 -2.05
CA LYS A 88 7.82 -27.41 -0.73
C LYS A 88 8.45 -28.48 0.15
N GLU A 89 9.74 -28.34 0.33
CA GLU A 89 10.43 -29.13 1.35
C GLU A 89 9.77 -28.73 2.65
N GLU A 90 9.55 -29.72 3.49
CA GLU A 90 8.93 -29.61 4.83
C GLU A 90 9.68 -28.66 5.79
N THR A 91 10.43 -27.68 5.27
CA THR A 91 11.10 -26.60 6.01
C THR A 91 10.17 -25.42 6.33
N ASP A 92 8.92 -25.41 5.80
CA ASP A 92 7.97 -24.29 5.94
C ASP A 92 7.31 -24.18 7.32
N LYS A 93 7.65 -25.07 8.28
CA LYS A 93 7.10 -24.94 9.64
C LYS A 93 7.72 -23.79 10.45
N LYS A 94 8.76 -23.11 9.95
CA LYS A 94 9.45 -22.03 10.68
C LYS A 94 9.11 -20.62 10.23
N ASN A 95 8.49 -20.44 9.05
CA ASN A 95 8.22 -19.12 8.48
C ASN A 95 6.71 -18.94 8.28
N ASN A 96 5.93 -19.08 9.34
CA ASN A 96 4.49 -19.03 9.23
C ASN A 96 3.93 -18.03 10.25
N ILE A 97 3.02 -17.19 9.79
CA ILE A 97 2.26 -16.27 10.64
C ILE A 97 0.87 -16.85 11.00
N HIS A 98 0.62 -18.09 10.63
CA HIS A 98 -0.65 -18.77 10.91
C HIS A 98 -0.93 -18.85 12.42
N GLY A 99 -2.09 -18.33 12.80
CA GLY A 99 -2.54 -18.30 14.20
C GLY A 99 -1.94 -17.16 15.02
N LEU A 100 -1.08 -16.31 14.46
CA LEU A 100 -0.60 -15.12 15.16
C LEU A 100 -1.71 -14.06 15.24
N ASN A 101 -1.87 -13.46 16.41
CA ASN A 101 -2.75 -12.32 16.61
C ASN A 101 -1.99 -11.02 16.31
N LEU A 102 -2.25 -10.42 15.17
CA LEU A 102 -1.59 -9.20 14.72
C LEU A 102 -2.54 -8.00 14.85
N MET A 103 -2.05 -6.90 15.42
CA MET A 103 -2.74 -5.62 15.31
C MET A 103 -2.24 -4.92 14.06
N LEU A 104 -3.15 -4.55 13.15
CA LEU A 104 -2.86 -3.78 11.94
C LEU A 104 -3.39 -2.36 12.12
N VAL A 105 -2.50 -1.37 12.06
CA VAL A 105 -2.82 0.04 12.27
C VAL A 105 -2.58 0.79 10.96
N GLU A 106 -3.66 1.25 10.33
CA GLU A 106 -3.66 1.88 9.00
C GLU A 106 -4.89 2.78 8.88
N ASP A 107 -4.72 4.03 8.47
CA ASP A 107 -5.80 5.01 8.34
C ASP A 107 -6.51 4.97 6.98
N ASN A 108 -5.88 4.42 5.97
CA ASN A 108 -6.47 4.29 4.64
C ASN A 108 -7.22 2.95 4.51
N GLU A 109 -8.55 3.01 4.38
CA GLU A 109 -9.42 1.83 4.31
C GLU A 109 -8.97 0.82 3.24
N LEU A 110 -8.61 1.29 2.04
CA LEU A 110 -8.20 0.39 0.94
C LEU A 110 -6.87 -0.31 1.26
N ASN A 111 -5.90 0.41 1.82
CA ASN A 111 -4.63 -0.19 2.23
C ASN A 111 -4.85 -1.21 3.36
N ALA A 112 -5.73 -0.86 4.30
CA ALA A 112 -6.11 -1.70 5.43
C ALA A 112 -6.74 -3.03 4.94
N GLU A 113 -7.75 -2.97 4.08
CA GLU A 113 -8.42 -4.14 3.49
C GLU A 113 -7.43 -5.05 2.73
N ILE A 114 -6.55 -4.45 1.92
CA ILE A 114 -5.54 -5.22 1.17
C ILE A 114 -4.57 -5.92 2.12
N ALA A 115 -4.07 -5.20 3.14
CA ALA A 115 -3.12 -5.76 4.09
C ALA A 115 -3.76 -6.85 4.97
N GLU A 116 -5.00 -6.63 5.44
CA GLU A 116 -5.79 -7.61 6.19
C GLU A 116 -5.97 -8.89 5.38
N MET A 117 -6.48 -8.78 4.14
CA MET A 117 -6.67 -9.93 3.25
C MET A 117 -5.38 -10.73 3.04
N LEU A 118 -4.26 -10.06 2.77
CA LEU A 118 -2.97 -10.71 2.57
C LEU A 118 -2.48 -11.47 3.82
N LEU A 119 -2.70 -10.91 5.00
CA LEU A 119 -2.29 -11.52 6.27
C LEU A 119 -3.22 -12.67 6.67
N GLU A 120 -4.53 -12.52 6.46
CA GLU A 120 -5.53 -13.56 6.74
C GLU A 120 -5.40 -14.76 5.80
N ASP A 121 -5.06 -14.55 4.51
CA ASP A 121 -4.76 -15.63 3.57
C ASP A 121 -3.62 -16.53 4.04
N GLU A 122 -2.71 -16.00 4.85
CA GLU A 122 -1.62 -16.74 5.50
C GLU A 122 -2.00 -17.27 6.90
N GLY A 123 -3.27 -17.08 7.28
CA GLY A 123 -3.85 -17.61 8.52
C GLY A 123 -3.57 -16.79 9.77
N ALA A 124 -3.13 -15.55 9.67
CA ALA A 124 -3.05 -14.64 10.81
C ALA A 124 -4.45 -14.20 11.27
N ILE A 125 -4.58 -13.81 12.52
CA ILE A 125 -5.80 -13.24 13.10
C ILE A 125 -5.56 -11.74 13.25
N ILE A 126 -6.39 -10.92 12.59
CA ILE A 126 -6.16 -9.48 12.50
C ILE A 126 -7.11 -8.71 13.41
N THR A 127 -6.56 -7.75 14.14
CA THR A 127 -7.31 -6.72 14.86
C THR A 127 -6.95 -5.37 14.27
N MET A 128 -7.94 -4.67 13.72
CA MET A 128 -7.75 -3.39 13.05
C MET A 128 -7.78 -2.21 14.01
N ALA A 129 -6.93 -1.21 13.74
CA ALA A 129 -7.01 0.14 14.30
C ALA A 129 -6.83 1.17 13.18
N ASN A 130 -7.62 2.25 13.18
CA ASN A 130 -7.64 3.24 12.11
C ASN A 130 -6.71 4.44 12.38
N ASP A 131 -6.11 4.50 13.55
CA ASP A 131 -5.13 5.51 13.96
C ASP A 131 -4.32 5.05 15.17
N GLY A 132 -3.28 5.82 15.50
CA GLY A 132 -2.42 5.51 16.63
C GLY A 132 -3.10 5.56 17.99
N GLN A 133 -4.11 6.42 18.17
CA GLN A 133 -4.84 6.51 19.44
C GLN A 133 -5.66 5.24 19.66
N GLN A 134 -6.38 4.78 18.66
CA GLN A 134 -7.15 3.54 18.71
C GLN A 134 -6.23 2.34 18.96
N ALA A 135 -5.04 2.32 18.35
CA ALA A 135 -4.05 1.26 18.60
C ALA A 135 -3.61 1.21 20.08
N VAL A 136 -3.33 2.37 20.69
CA VAL A 136 -2.98 2.45 22.13
C VAL A 136 -4.14 1.98 23.00
N GLU A 137 -5.36 2.40 22.71
CA GLU A 137 -6.56 1.99 23.44
C GLU A 137 -6.81 0.47 23.34
N LEU A 138 -6.75 -0.08 22.14
CA LEU A 138 -6.89 -1.51 21.90
C LEU A 138 -5.80 -2.32 22.64
N PHE A 139 -4.55 -1.86 22.54
CA PHE A 139 -3.46 -2.53 23.25
C PHE A 139 -3.65 -2.50 24.77
N ASN A 140 -4.06 -1.36 25.32
CA ASN A 140 -4.25 -1.20 26.77
C ASN A 140 -5.46 -1.96 27.31
N ASN A 141 -6.56 -2.08 26.54
CA ASN A 141 -7.81 -2.67 26.98
C ASN A 141 -7.88 -4.21 26.79
N ASN A 142 -6.98 -4.78 25.98
CA ASN A 142 -6.92 -6.23 25.79
C ASN A 142 -6.01 -6.88 26.84
N PRO A 143 -6.19 -8.18 27.16
CA PRO A 143 -5.33 -8.93 28.07
C PRO A 143 -3.84 -8.85 27.65
N VAL A 144 -2.95 -8.96 28.63
CA VAL A 144 -1.50 -9.05 28.38
C VAL A 144 -1.21 -10.27 27.50
N GLY A 145 -0.41 -10.06 26.45
CA GLY A 145 -0.04 -11.11 25.50
C GLY A 145 -1.11 -11.43 24.45
N THR A 146 -2.15 -10.60 24.30
CA THR A 146 -3.15 -10.78 23.23
C THR A 146 -2.52 -10.64 21.84
N PHE A 147 -1.59 -9.70 21.66
CA PHE A 147 -0.99 -9.42 20.37
C PHE A 147 0.42 -9.99 20.28
N ASP A 148 0.68 -10.77 19.24
CA ASP A 148 2.00 -11.28 18.90
C ASP A 148 2.89 -10.21 18.26
N ALA A 149 2.29 -9.27 17.52
CA ALA A 149 2.95 -8.08 17.00
C ALA A 149 1.95 -7.00 16.60
N ILE A 150 2.47 -5.80 16.38
CA ILE A 150 1.74 -4.63 15.88
C ILE A 150 2.40 -4.17 14.58
N LEU A 151 1.64 -4.16 13.48
CA LEU A 151 2.02 -3.56 12.21
C LEU A 151 1.49 -2.12 12.22
N MET A 152 2.37 -1.14 12.27
CA MET A 152 2.05 0.26 12.56
C MET A 152 2.41 1.16 11.38
N ASP A 153 1.41 1.76 10.74
CA ASP A 153 1.69 2.88 9.82
C ASP A 153 2.31 4.05 10.58
N ILE A 154 3.27 4.71 9.94
CA ILE A 154 3.93 5.88 10.51
C ILE A 154 3.10 7.14 10.32
N MET A 155 2.49 7.31 9.14
CA MET A 155 1.84 8.55 8.73
C MET A 155 0.33 8.44 8.84
N MET A 156 -0.21 8.75 10.00
CA MET A 156 -1.66 8.71 10.26
C MET A 156 -2.15 10.01 10.90
N PRO A 157 -3.42 10.38 10.69
CA PRO A 157 -4.07 11.48 11.40
C PRO A 157 -4.29 11.16 12.88
N VAL A 158 -4.68 12.15 13.68
CA VAL A 158 -4.98 12.06 15.11
C VAL A 158 -3.73 11.76 15.93
N MET A 159 -3.16 10.55 15.79
CA MET A 159 -1.91 10.14 16.42
C MET A 159 -1.09 9.33 15.40
N ASP A 160 0.11 9.81 15.09
CA ASP A 160 1.04 9.12 14.21
C ASP A 160 1.64 7.86 14.86
N GLY A 161 2.24 6.98 14.04
CA GLY A 161 2.78 5.71 14.52
C GLY A 161 3.96 5.84 15.48
N LEU A 162 4.75 6.93 15.39
CA LEU A 162 5.86 7.18 16.31
C LEU A 162 5.33 7.57 17.69
N ALA A 163 4.32 8.45 17.75
CA ALA A 163 3.68 8.85 18.99
C ALA A 163 2.93 7.65 19.63
N ALA A 164 2.21 6.86 18.82
CA ALA A 164 1.54 5.65 19.29
C ALA A 164 2.52 4.64 19.89
N THR A 165 3.66 4.42 19.23
CA THR A 165 4.71 3.53 19.74
C THR A 165 5.25 4.00 21.08
N LYS A 166 5.56 5.29 21.24
CA LYS A 166 6.01 5.86 22.53
C LYS A 166 4.93 5.67 23.61
N ALA A 167 3.68 5.92 23.28
CA ALA A 167 2.57 5.74 24.20
C ALA A 167 2.44 4.28 24.64
N ILE A 168 2.45 3.31 23.72
CA ILE A 168 2.42 1.88 24.02
C ILE A 168 3.60 1.48 24.91
N ARG A 169 4.83 1.90 24.55
CA ARG A 169 6.05 1.59 25.33
C ARG A 169 6.03 2.19 26.75
N SER A 170 5.26 3.24 26.98
CA SER A 170 5.12 3.91 28.27
C SER A 170 4.02 3.34 29.16
N LEU A 171 3.20 2.41 28.66
CA LEU A 171 2.15 1.79 29.44
C LEU A 171 2.71 0.93 30.57
N ASN A 172 2.07 0.98 31.74
CA ASN A 172 2.47 0.17 32.89
C ASN A 172 1.88 -1.25 32.77
N ARG A 173 2.41 -2.01 31.79
CA ARG A 173 2.01 -3.42 31.55
C ARG A 173 3.21 -4.25 31.07
N PRO A 174 3.26 -5.55 31.41
CA PRO A 174 4.46 -6.38 31.19
C PRO A 174 4.89 -6.51 29.72
N ASP A 175 3.94 -6.54 28.78
CA ASP A 175 4.17 -6.72 27.36
C ASP A 175 4.43 -5.39 26.60
N ALA A 176 4.21 -4.25 27.23
CA ALA A 176 4.41 -2.94 26.59
C ALA A 176 5.86 -2.73 26.07
N GLY A 177 6.85 -3.23 26.81
CA GLY A 177 8.25 -3.15 26.40
C GLY A 177 8.72 -4.24 25.44
N THR A 178 7.94 -5.32 25.27
CA THR A 178 8.36 -6.53 24.56
C THR A 178 7.56 -6.87 23.31
N VAL A 179 6.31 -6.41 23.19
CA VAL A 179 5.50 -6.63 22.00
C VAL A 179 6.25 -6.06 20.79
N PRO A 180 6.48 -6.81 19.72
CA PRO A 180 7.09 -6.28 18.52
C PRO A 180 6.17 -5.24 17.87
N ILE A 181 6.73 -4.09 17.57
CA ILE A 181 6.09 -3.05 16.78
C ILE A 181 6.91 -2.88 15.50
N ILE A 182 6.27 -3.10 14.37
CA ILE A 182 6.87 -3.11 13.04
C ILE A 182 6.32 -1.92 12.29
N ALA A 183 7.20 -0.99 11.91
CA ALA A 183 6.82 0.18 11.13
C ALA A 183 6.40 -0.22 9.71
N MET A 184 5.30 0.34 9.20
CA MET A 184 4.93 0.32 7.78
C MET A 184 5.17 1.72 7.21
N THR A 185 6.05 1.85 6.21
CA THR A 185 6.46 3.14 5.66
C THR A 185 6.30 3.20 4.14
N ALA A 186 5.92 4.37 3.61
CA ALA A 186 5.93 4.59 2.16
C ALA A 186 7.37 4.70 1.60
N ASN A 187 8.32 5.14 2.44
CA ASN A 187 9.72 5.32 2.08
C ASN A 187 10.62 4.64 3.13
N ALA A 188 11.59 3.86 2.65
CA ALA A 188 12.57 3.18 3.50
C ALA A 188 13.92 3.94 3.50
N PHE A 189 13.90 5.27 3.67
CA PHE A 189 15.16 6.03 3.85
C PHE A 189 15.75 5.72 5.22
N GLU A 190 17.07 5.64 5.28
CA GLU A 190 17.82 5.29 6.50
C GLU A 190 17.48 6.21 7.69
N GLU A 191 17.26 7.51 7.44
CA GLU A 191 16.89 8.46 8.48
C GLU A 191 15.52 8.17 9.12
N ASP A 192 14.55 7.73 8.34
CA ASP A 192 13.20 7.41 8.84
C ASP A 192 13.18 6.07 9.58
N VAL A 193 13.97 5.12 9.12
CA VAL A 193 14.18 3.84 9.82
C VAL A 193 14.81 4.08 11.19
N GLN A 194 15.82 4.96 11.29
CA GLN A 194 16.47 5.27 12.57
C GLN A 194 15.47 5.91 13.55
N LYS A 195 14.63 6.84 13.11
CA LYS A 195 13.57 7.44 13.96
C LYS A 195 12.62 6.37 14.53
N CYS A 196 12.24 5.38 13.71
CA CYS A 196 11.39 4.26 14.16
C CYS A 196 12.08 3.44 15.26
N LEU A 197 13.36 3.13 15.09
CA LEU A 197 14.13 2.38 16.09
C LEU A 197 14.31 3.18 17.38
N ASP A 198 14.57 4.47 17.29
CA ASP A 198 14.77 5.37 18.45
C ASP A 198 13.54 5.48 19.34
N VAL A 199 12.34 5.35 18.79
CA VAL A 199 11.09 5.35 19.57
C VAL A 199 10.70 3.97 20.13
N GLY A 200 11.47 2.92 19.80
CA GLY A 200 11.26 1.56 20.30
C GLY A 200 10.51 0.62 19.36
N MET A 201 10.45 0.91 18.06
CA MET A 201 10.02 -0.06 17.06
C MET A 201 11.12 -1.10 16.82
N ASN A 202 10.73 -2.31 16.40
CA ASN A 202 11.64 -3.45 16.29
C ASN A 202 12.12 -3.72 14.87
N ALA A 203 11.32 -3.31 13.87
CA ALA A 203 11.62 -3.50 12.45
C ALA A 203 10.83 -2.50 11.60
N HIS A 204 11.10 -2.49 10.29
CA HIS A 204 10.32 -1.73 9.33
C HIS A 204 9.99 -2.57 8.09
N LEU A 205 8.88 -2.25 7.44
CA LEU A 205 8.42 -2.79 6.16
C LEU A 205 8.04 -1.63 5.24
N ALA A 206 8.45 -1.71 3.98
CA ALA A 206 8.00 -0.76 2.98
C ALA A 206 6.58 -1.11 2.50
N LYS A 207 5.74 -0.10 2.27
CA LYS A 207 4.47 -0.24 1.57
C LYS A 207 4.71 -0.29 0.04
N PRO A 208 3.94 -1.09 -0.74
CA PRO A 208 2.89 -2.01 -0.29
C PRO A 208 3.45 -3.20 0.48
N LEU A 209 2.61 -3.78 1.37
CA LEU A 209 3.01 -4.86 2.26
C LEU A 209 3.43 -6.11 1.46
N ASP A 210 4.65 -6.57 1.69
CA ASP A 210 5.21 -7.78 1.11
C ASP A 210 5.14 -8.92 2.14
N ILE A 211 4.25 -9.87 1.90
CA ILE A 211 3.96 -10.96 2.83
C ILE A 211 5.20 -11.83 3.15
N GLU A 212 6.08 -12.03 2.17
CA GLU A 212 7.30 -12.81 2.39
C GLU A 212 8.28 -12.06 3.33
N LYS A 213 8.28 -10.73 3.30
CA LYS A 213 9.07 -9.95 4.26
C LYS A 213 8.45 -9.97 5.64
N VAL A 214 7.10 -9.93 5.73
CA VAL A 214 6.40 -10.08 7.01
C VAL A 214 6.76 -11.42 7.64
N LYS A 215 6.60 -12.54 6.92
CA LYS A 215 6.95 -13.89 7.41
C LYS A 215 8.37 -13.98 7.96
N LYS A 216 9.34 -13.36 7.26
CA LYS A 216 10.75 -13.37 7.69
C LYS A 216 11.00 -12.74 9.05
N LEU A 217 10.16 -11.79 9.47
CA LEU A 217 10.27 -11.17 10.79
C LEU A 217 9.90 -12.12 11.93
N PHE A 218 9.16 -13.19 11.64
CA PHE A 218 8.68 -14.16 12.62
C PHE A 218 9.43 -15.51 12.59
N VAL A 219 10.47 -15.64 11.76
CA VAL A 219 11.24 -16.90 11.55
C VAL A 219 11.91 -17.45 12.82
N ASN A 220 12.20 -16.63 13.81
CA ASN A 220 13.03 -16.99 14.98
C ASN A 220 12.26 -16.91 16.31
N ARG A 221 10.94 -17.09 16.30
CA ARG A 221 10.12 -17.14 17.51
C ARG A 221 9.74 -18.54 17.92
#